data_049945a3516dd86a629cf53aea656ba7
#
_entry.id   049945a3516dd86a629cf53aea656ba7
#
_cell.length_a   1.000
_cell.length_b   1.000
_cell.length_c   1.000
_cell.angle_alpha   90.00
_cell.angle_beta   90.00
_cell.angle_gamma   90.00
#
_symmetry.space_group_name_H-M   'P 1'
#
loop_
_entity.id
_entity.type
_entity.pdbx_description
1 polymer ?
#
loop_
_entity_poly.entity_id
_entity_poly.type
_entity_poly.pdbx_seq_one_letter_code
_entity_poly.pdbx_strand_id
1 'polypeptide(L)'
;RRGNDARSRMARKSAEVEYDGSKYARRDVIGDMEIVNSFGRQTLIDFYHKWYRPDLQAVIVVGDVDVDAMERKIRDVMSSIPKAENPARKEVYDIPQRDKPRYGLVTDPETKAVAVKLIFYQPYPSEEERATVGAVRDELARKVFLEMARARLAEAEKRPDARYKRVVAVLGSLATCRNTFMLTALPKEHDMREALAGVLTDVEQIRRYGFSREEFEAARAKVARSEKAALEKYRLATNTDLAGRYVEHFTRNVPYVTPDDRTRIVGEQLDALTCEEVNGLRAGMTSPEGMLVLVSSSEEHLDKVPSEAEAFDLIDSVKRAKIARPERRGKSAGPLFTEKVTPGKVVRTRKAPLGAEEWTLSNGVKVFWRTVPEVIGVRKVGVTAVSEGGFARDSDVEGMHLLQNYIRTMGVKDLDRA
;
A
#
# COMPACT_ATOMS: atom_id res chain seq x y z
N ARG A 1 -13.19 20.77 11.32
CA ARG A 1 -13.09 19.55 12.18
C ARG A 1 -11.90 18.67 11.84
N ARG A 2 -11.46 18.56 10.56
CA ARG A 2 -10.20 17.88 10.19
C ARG A 2 -9.04 18.78 10.60
N GLY A 3 -8.13 18.31 11.43
CA GLY A 3 -6.97 19.05 11.90
C GLY A 3 -6.93 19.32 13.40
N ASN A 4 -8.04 19.06 14.12
CA ASN A 4 -8.08 19.21 15.56
C ASN A 4 -7.69 17.94 16.34
N ASP A 5 -7.62 16.78 15.67
CA ASP A 5 -7.16 15.55 16.30
C ASP A 5 -5.65 15.36 16.16
N ALA A 6 -5.05 14.64 17.09
CA ALA A 6 -3.61 14.38 17.14
C ALA A 6 -3.08 13.74 15.86
N ARG A 7 -3.84 12.83 15.25
CA ARG A 7 -3.45 12.15 14.01
C ARG A 7 -3.29 13.14 12.85
N SER A 8 -4.23 14.07 12.70
CA SER A 8 -4.17 15.10 11.66
C SER A 8 -3.02 16.08 11.88
N ARG A 9 -2.76 16.48 13.13
CA ARG A 9 -1.62 17.36 13.47
C ARG A 9 -0.29 16.66 13.19
N MET A 10 -0.15 15.39 13.61
CA MET A 10 1.03 14.58 13.33
C MET A 10 1.26 14.38 11.83
N ALA A 11 0.19 14.12 11.06
CA ALA A 11 0.30 13.97 9.62
C ALA A 11 0.80 15.25 8.94
N ARG A 12 0.34 16.43 9.37
CA ARG A 12 0.81 17.73 8.86
C ARG A 12 2.29 17.94 9.16
N LYS A 13 2.71 17.76 10.42
CA LYS A 13 4.12 17.88 10.82
C LYS A 13 5.01 16.89 10.06
N SER A 14 4.53 15.65 9.85
CA SER A 14 5.25 14.66 9.04
C SER A 14 5.40 15.11 7.60
N ALA A 15 4.34 15.66 7.00
CA ALA A 15 4.39 16.15 5.63
C ALA A 15 5.39 17.30 5.45
N GLU A 16 5.51 18.21 6.41
CA GLU A 16 6.51 19.28 6.38
C GLU A 16 7.94 18.73 6.26
N VAL A 17 8.24 17.64 6.97
CA VAL A 17 9.55 16.96 6.92
C VAL A 17 9.71 16.11 5.67
N GLU A 18 8.68 15.34 5.29
CA GLU A 18 8.70 14.47 4.12
C GLU A 18 8.86 15.24 2.81
N TYR A 19 8.23 16.43 2.71
CA TYR A 19 8.27 17.32 1.54
C TYR A 19 9.31 18.45 1.66
N ASP A 20 10.22 18.39 2.63
CA ASP A 20 11.19 19.44 2.87
C ASP A 20 11.94 19.89 1.60
N GLY A 21 12.05 21.21 1.42
CA GLY A 21 12.61 21.85 0.24
C GLY A 21 11.65 22.01 -0.93
N SER A 22 10.42 21.44 -0.85
CA SER A 22 9.35 21.62 -1.83
C SER A 22 8.29 22.59 -1.33
N LYS A 23 7.58 23.26 -2.26
CA LYS A 23 6.40 24.06 -1.92
C LYS A 23 5.29 23.23 -1.28
N TYR A 24 5.23 21.91 -1.53
CA TYR A 24 4.26 21.00 -0.91
C TYR A 24 4.39 20.93 0.61
N ALA A 25 5.57 21.15 1.17
CA ALA A 25 5.77 21.17 2.63
C ALA A 25 4.95 22.27 3.34
N ARG A 26 4.59 23.34 2.64
CA ARG A 26 3.91 24.53 3.20
C ARG A 26 2.53 24.79 2.60
N ARG A 27 2.04 23.89 1.73
CA ARG A 27 0.76 24.06 1.03
C ARG A 27 -0.17 22.88 1.28
N ASP A 28 -0.73 22.88 2.47
CA ASP A 28 -1.83 21.97 2.78
C ASP A 28 -3.04 22.32 1.89
N VAL A 29 -3.63 21.31 1.26
CA VAL A 29 -4.82 21.48 0.40
C VAL A 29 -6.06 21.94 1.18
N ILE A 30 -6.08 21.74 2.50
CA ILE A 30 -7.14 22.22 3.39
C ILE A 30 -7.02 23.74 3.62
N GLY A 31 -5.81 24.28 3.43
CA GLY A 31 -5.50 25.67 3.65
C GLY A 31 -5.19 26.01 5.10
N ASP A 32 -4.83 27.27 5.30
CA ASP A 32 -4.56 27.86 6.60
C ASP A 32 -5.69 28.80 6.99
N MET A 33 -6.20 28.69 8.22
CA MET A 33 -7.32 29.51 8.69
C MET A 33 -6.97 31.01 8.79
N GLU A 34 -5.72 31.36 9.04
CA GLU A 34 -5.28 32.73 9.02
C GLU A 34 -5.38 33.33 7.62
N ILE A 35 -4.92 32.56 6.61
CA ILE A 35 -5.05 32.93 5.21
C ILE A 35 -6.52 32.99 4.80
N VAL A 36 -7.32 31.97 5.15
CA VAL A 36 -8.76 31.92 4.82
C VAL A 36 -9.52 33.12 5.38
N ASN A 37 -9.15 33.58 6.56
CA ASN A 37 -9.80 34.73 7.21
C ASN A 37 -9.28 36.09 6.73
N SER A 38 -8.13 36.15 6.04
CA SER A 38 -7.44 37.42 5.70
C SER A 38 -7.37 37.72 4.19
N PHE A 39 -7.56 36.70 3.30
CA PHE A 39 -7.46 36.96 1.86
C PHE A 39 -8.64 37.80 1.34
N GLY A 40 -8.34 38.72 0.40
CA GLY A 40 -9.34 39.53 -0.23
C GLY A 40 -10.14 38.80 -1.32
N ARG A 41 -11.38 39.24 -1.54
CA ARG A 41 -12.25 38.71 -2.62
C ARG A 41 -11.56 38.62 -3.97
N GLN A 42 -10.76 39.61 -4.32
CA GLN A 42 -10.08 39.66 -5.61
C GLN A 42 -9.07 38.53 -5.79
N THR A 43 -8.35 38.15 -4.73
CA THR A 43 -7.42 37.00 -4.75
C THR A 43 -8.14 35.71 -5.16
N LEU A 44 -9.37 35.48 -4.67
CA LEU A 44 -10.16 34.30 -5.03
C LEU A 44 -10.64 34.36 -6.49
N ILE A 45 -11.07 35.53 -6.96
CA ILE A 45 -11.49 35.77 -8.36
C ILE A 45 -10.32 35.52 -9.31
N ASP A 46 -9.15 36.06 -9.00
CA ASP A 46 -7.93 35.92 -9.82
C ASP A 46 -7.48 34.46 -9.85
N PHE A 47 -7.54 33.75 -8.71
CA PHE A 47 -7.26 32.32 -8.65
C PHE A 47 -8.22 31.52 -9.53
N TYR A 48 -9.52 31.82 -9.46
CA TYR A 48 -10.53 31.15 -10.26
C TYR A 48 -10.26 31.34 -11.76
N HIS A 49 -10.10 32.58 -12.24
CA HIS A 49 -9.80 32.85 -13.65
C HIS A 49 -8.47 32.26 -14.12
N LYS A 50 -7.49 32.18 -13.24
CA LYS A 50 -6.18 31.62 -13.55
C LYS A 50 -6.22 30.10 -13.76
N TRP A 51 -7.03 29.36 -12.99
CA TRP A 51 -6.94 27.91 -12.93
C TRP A 51 -8.20 27.16 -13.40
N TYR A 52 -9.38 27.77 -13.36
CA TYR A 52 -10.63 27.16 -13.83
C TYR A 52 -10.91 27.56 -15.28
N ARG A 53 -10.13 27.01 -16.18
CA ARG A 53 -10.17 27.33 -17.61
C ARG A 53 -10.24 26.06 -18.47
N PRO A 54 -10.81 26.14 -19.69
CA PRO A 54 -11.11 24.96 -20.52
C PRO A 54 -9.92 24.06 -20.82
N ASP A 55 -8.73 24.62 -21.02
CA ASP A 55 -7.51 23.86 -21.30
C ASP A 55 -6.99 22.99 -20.13
N LEU A 56 -7.52 23.21 -18.92
CA LEU A 56 -7.26 22.41 -17.72
C LEU A 56 -8.44 21.55 -17.28
N GLN A 57 -9.49 21.45 -18.10
CA GLN A 57 -10.72 20.72 -17.78
C GLN A 57 -10.97 19.59 -18.77
N ALA A 58 -11.56 18.52 -18.28
CA ALA A 58 -12.13 17.46 -19.10
C ALA A 58 -13.56 17.16 -18.64
N VAL A 59 -14.44 16.89 -19.59
CA VAL A 59 -15.78 16.38 -19.31
C VAL A 59 -15.76 14.88 -19.58
N ILE A 60 -16.07 14.10 -18.55
CA ILE A 60 -16.07 12.64 -18.61
C ILE A 60 -17.47 12.15 -18.28
N VAL A 61 -18.10 11.45 -19.21
CA VAL A 61 -19.42 10.86 -19.07
C VAL A 61 -19.31 9.35 -19.29
N VAL A 62 -19.77 8.57 -18.31
CA VAL A 62 -19.77 7.10 -18.38
C VAL A 62 -21.12 6.60 -17.93
N GLY A 63 -21.81 5.84 -18.78
CA GLY A 63 -23.12 5.28 -18.49
C GLY A 63 -23.86 4.81 -19.72
N ASP A 64 -25.12 4.49 -19.56
CA ASP A 64 -26.03 4.15 -20.67
C ASP A 64 -26.53 5.47 -21.29
N VAL A 65 -25.76 5.99 -22.25
CA VAL A 65 -26.03 7.27 -22.91
C VAL A 65 -25.86 7.14 -24.44
N ASP A 66 -26.64 7.91 -25.18
CA ASP A 66 -26.37 8.12 -26.61
C ASP A 66 -25.12 9.01 -26.74
N VAL A 67 -24.04 8.43 -27.26
CA VAL A 67 -22.73 9.07 -27.34
C VAL A 67 -22.78 10.32 -28.22
N ASP A 68 -23.42 10.23 -29.40
CA ASP A 68 -23.49 11.35 -30.35
C ASP A 68 -24.34 12.50 -29.83
N ALA A 69 -25.44 12.19 -29.17
CA ALA A 69 -26.29 13.22 -28.53
C ALA A 69 -25.55 13.88 -27.36
N MET A 70 -24.83 13.11 -26.56
CA MET A 70 -24.04 13.64 -25.44
C MET A 70 -22.88 14.49 -25.95
N GLU A 71 -22.18 14.07 -26.98
CA GLU A 71 -21.09 14.84 -27.56
C GLU A 71 -21.59 16.20 -28.09
N ARG A 72 -22.72 16.22 -28.84
CA ARG A 72 -23.33 17.48 -29.30
C ARG A 72 -23.64 18.40 -28.12
N LYS A 73 -24.29 17.87 -27.08
CA LYS A 73 -24.63 18.64 -25.90
C LYS A 73 -23.40 19.21 -25.18
N ILE A 74 -22.33 18.42 -25.05
CA ILE A 74 -21.07 18.89 -24.47
C ILE A 74 -20.47 20.02 -25.32
N ARG A 75 -20.43 19.85 -26.64
CA ARG A 75 -19.93 20.87 -27.58
C ARG A 75 -20.72 22.16 -27.47
N ASP A 76 -22.05 22.07 -27.48
CA ASP A 76 -22.92 23.26 -27.40
C ASP A 76 -22.70 24.05 -26.09
N VAL A 77 -22.58 23.37 -24.97
CA VAL A 77 -22.36 24.02 -23.66
C VAL A 77 -20.94 24.56 -23.52
N MET A 78 -19.94 23.72 -23.83
CA MET A 78 -18.53 24.05 -23.55
C MET A 78 -17.95 25.04 -24.58
N SER A 79 -18.48 25.10 -25.81
CA SER A 79 -18.00 26.06 -26.83
C SER A 79 -18.27 27.52 -26.49
N SER A 80 -19.20 27.76 -25.56
CA SER A 80 -19.50 29.12 -25.07
C SER A 80 -18.44 29.66 -24.09
N ILE A 81 -17.59 28.77 -23.55
CA ILE A 81 -16.56 29.18 -22.59
C ILE A 81 -15.32 29.70 -23.34
N PRO A 82 -14.91 30.94 -23.11
CA PRO A 82 -13.80 31.52 -23.85
C PRO A 82 -12.47 30.83 -23.51
N LYS A 83 -11.63 30.68 -24.54
CA LYS A 83 -10.27 30.19 -24.35
C LYS A 83 -9.44 31.23 -23.58
N ALA A 84 -8.64 30.79 -22.63
CA ALA A 84 -7.75 31.70 -21.90
C ALA A 84 -6.66 32.26 -22.81
N GLU A 85 -6.45 33.58 -22.75
CA GLU A 85 -5.32 34.24 -23.39
C GLU A 85 -4.08 34.10 -22.50
N ASN A 86 -2.94 33.73 -23.08
CA ASN A 86 -1.67 33.52 -22.36
C ASN A 86 -1.80 32.70 -21.06
N PRO A 87 -2.27 31.47 -21.15
CA PRO A 87 -2.58 30.67 -19.97
C PRO A 87 -1.32 30.39 -19.14
N ALA A 88 -1.39 30.59 -17.82
CA ALA A 88 -0.32 30.27 -16.89
C ALA A 88 -0.03 28.77 -16.96
N ARG A 89 1.24 28.38 -17.05
CA ARG A 89 1.65 26.99 -17.01
C ARG A 89 1.43 26.40 -15.61
N LYS A 90 1.00 25.15 -15.55
CA LYS A 90 0.97 24.37 -14.30
C LYS A 90 2.42 24.06 -13.92
N GLU A 91 2.87 24.62 -12.82
CA GLU A 91 4.19 24.32 -12.27
C GLU A 91 4.15 22.99 -11.50
N VAL A 92 5.15 22.17 -11.72
CA VAL A 92 5.41 20.97 -10.89
C VAL A 92 6.56 21.31 -9.94
N TYR A 93 6.32 21.13 -8.66
CA TYR A 93 7.33 21.39 -7.63
C TYR A 93 7.97 20.05 -7.24
N ASP A 94 9.28 19.93 -7.47
CA ASP A 94 10.01 18.73 -7.10
C ASP A 94 10.33 18.74 -5.60
N ILE A 95 10.56 17.54 -5.06
CA ILE A 95 11.18 17.31 -3.74
C ILE A 95 12.66 17.13 -4.03
N PRO A 96 13.56 18.03 -3.54
CA PRO A 96 14.99 17.93 -3.85
C PRO A 96 15.57 16.57 -3.46
N GLN A 97 16.35 15.99 -4.36
CA GLN A 97 17.16 14.85 -4.02
C GLN A 97 18.28 15.29 -3.06
N ARG A 98 18.60 14.45 -2.08
CA ARG A 98 19.62 14.72 -1.08
C ARG A 98 20.69 13.64 -1.16
N ASP A 99 21.93 14.03 -0.90
CA ASP A 99 23.10 13.11 -0.90
C ASP A 99 23.38 12.55 0.50
N LYS A 100 22.78 13.14 1.53
CA LYS A 100 22.96 12.74 2.93
C LYS A 100 21.64 12.35 3.55
N PRO A 101 21.64 11.42 4.52
CA PRO A 101 20.47 11.11 5.29
C PRO A 101 19.96 12.33 6.03
N ARG A 102 18.66 12.36 6.25
CA ARG A 102 17.96 13.40 7.01
C ARG A 102 17.30 12.78 8.23
N TYR A 103 17.09 13.60 9.23
CA TYR A 103 16.36 13.24 10.43
C TYR A 103 15.20 14.20 10.67
N GLY A 104 14.09 13.69 11.18
CA GLY A 104 12.97 14.49 11.64
C GLY A 104 12.29 13.85 12.83
N LEU A 105 11.92 14.68 13.79
CA LEU A 105 11.12 14.30 14.95
C LEU A 105 9.79 15.03 14.90
N VAL A 106 8.70 14.27 15.00
CA VAL A 106 7.35 14.82 15.13
C VAL A 106 6.70 14.31 16.41
N THR A 107 6.13 15.24 17.16
CA THR A 107 5.49 14.96 18.44
C THR A 107 4.13 15.63 18.54
N ASP A 108 3.28 15.07 19.39
CA ASP A 108 2.00 15.66 19.75
C ASP A 108 1.61 15.20 21.17
N PRO A 109 1.13 16.09 22.06
CA PRO A 109 0.83 15.73 23.45
C PRO A 109 -0.30 14.71 23.60
N GLU A 110 -1.21 14.62 22.61
CA GLU A 110 -2.34 13.69 22.66
C GLU A 110 -2.06 12.36 21.93
N THR A 111 -0.95 12.26 21.19
CA THR A 111 -0.63 11.00 20.50
C THR A 111 -0.06 9.98 21.48
N LYS A 112 -0.50 8.73 21.31
CA LYS A 112 0.13 7.57 21.96
C LYS A 112 0.91 6.71 20.95
N ALA A 113 0.85 7.08 19.69
CA ALA A 113 1.53 6.34 18.64
C ALA A 113 3.01 6.70 18.60
N VAL A 114 3.85 5.68 18.65
CA VAL A 114 5.30 5.78 18.50
C VAL A 114 5.74 4.92 17.32
N ALA A 115 6.59 5.46 16.47
CA ALA A 115 7.10 4.74 15.31
C ALA A 115 8.40 5.36 14.79
N VAL A 116 9.23 4.53 14.17
CA VAL A 116 10.37 4.96 13.37
C VAL A 116 10.07 4.65 11.91
N LYS A 117 10.12 5.66 11.05
CA LYS A 117 9.88 5.51 9.62
C LYS A 117 11.18 5.78 8.87
N LEU A 118 11.58 4.86 8.00
CA LEU A 118 12.64 5.07 7.01
C LEU A 118 11.97 5.32 5.66
N ILE A 119 12.32 6.41 4.99
CA ILE A 119 11.81 6.77 3.66
C ILE A 119 12.97 6.85 2.69
N PHE A 120 12.96 5.97 1.69
CA PHE A 120 13.92 5.96 0.59
C PHE A 120 13.26 6.61 -0.61
N TYR A 121 13.79 7.75 -1.03
CA TYR A 121 13.28 8.52 -2.16
C TYR A 121 13.87 8.01 -3.46
N GLN A 122 13.03 7.93 -4.48
CA GLN A 122 13.40 7.45 -5.79
C GLN A 122 12.83 8.38 -6.88
N PRO A 123 13.42 8.40 -8.07
CA PRO A 123 12.86 9.15 -9.18
C PRO A 123 11.40 8.77 -9.45
N TYR A 124 10.62 9.75 -9.84
CA TYR A 124 9.29 9.53 -10.40
C TYR A 124 9.44 9.54 -11.92
N PRO A 125 8.93 8.53 -12.64
CA PRO A 125 9.10 8.47 -14.08
C PRO A 125 8.41 9.60 -14.80
N SER A 126 8.97 10.08 -15.91
CA SER A 126 8.38 11.08 -16.78
C SER A 126 7.04 10.61 -17.37
N GLU A 127 6.29 11.51 -17.99
CA GLU A 127 5.02 11.16 -18.64
C GLU A 127 5.23 10.16 -19.78
N GLU A 128 6.27 10.34 -20.57
CA GLU A 128 6.63 9.45 -21.67
C GLU A 128 7.03 8.08 -21.16
N GLU A 129 7.86 8.00 -20.12
CA GLU A 129 8.25 6.74 -19.51
C GLU A 129 7.05 5.95 -18.99
N ARG A 130 6.10 6.63 -18.30
CA ARG A 130 4.89 6.00 -17.77
C ARG A 130 3.98 5.41 -18.84
N ALA A 131 4.05 5.90 -20.06
CA ALA A 131 3.26 5.45 -21.19
C ALA A 131 3.83 4.18 -21.87
N THR A 132 4.85 3.54 -21.31
CA THR A 132 5.54 2.40 -21.90
C THR A 132 5.23 1.08 -21.21
N VAL A 133 5.44 -0.04 -21.92
CA VAL A 133 5.43 -1.39 -21.33
C VAL A 133 6.58 -1.54 -20.30
N GLY A 134 7.69 -0.83 -20.51
CA GLY A 134 8.79 -0.77 -19.55
C GLY A 134 8.36 -0.28 -18.18
N ALA A 135 7.49 0.74 -18.12
CA ALA A 135 6.96 1.23 -16.84
C ALA A 135 6.12 0.16 -16.11
N VAL A 136 5.37 -0.66 -16.86
CA VAL A 136 4.64 -1.79 -16.25
C VAL A 136 5.62 -2.82 -15.69
N ARG A 137 6.71 -3.11 -16.41
CA ARG A 137 7.77 -4.01 -15.95
C ARG A 137 8.41 -3.50 -14.65
N ASP A 138 8.78 -2.22 -14.62
CA ASP A 138 9.38 -1.58 -13.44
C ASP A 138 8.43 -1.60 -12.24
N GLU A 139 7.14 -1.31 -12.47
CA GLU A 139 6.11 -1.40 -11.43
C GLU A 139 6.02 -2.82 -10.85
N LEU A 140 6.00 -3.84 -11.71
CA LEU A 140 5.94 -5.25 -11.31
C LEU A 140 7.21 -5.68 -10.58
N ALA A 141 8.38 -5.29 -11.05
CA ALA A 141 9.66 -5.55 -10.40
C ALA A 141 9.70 -4.96 -8.98
N ARG A 142 9.23 -3.72 -8.81
CA ARG A 142 9.13 -3.06 -7.50
C ARG A 142 8.10 -3.75 -6.58
N LYS A 143 6.98 -4.23 -7.12
CA LYS A 143 6.00 -5.01 -6.35
C LYS A 143 6.60 -6.34 -5.87
N VAL A 144 7.34 -7.04 -6.73
CA VAL A 144 8.03 -8.28 -6.35
C VAL A 144 9.09 -8.01 -5.30
N PHE A 145 9.90 -6.96 -5.46
CA PHE A 145 10.86 -6.52 -4.44
C PHE A 145 10.19 -6.25 -3.10
N LEU A 146 9.06 -5.52 -3.11
CA LEU A 146 8.29 -5.24 -1.89
C LEU A 146 7.84 -6.52 -1.19
N GLU A 147 7.33 -7.51 -1.94
CA GLU A 147 6.87 -8.76 -1.34
C GLU A 147 8.02 -9.60 -0.78
N MET A 148 9.19 -9.61 -1.43
CA MET A 148 10.40 -10.22 -0.87
C MET A 148 10.85 -9.51 0.41
N ALA A 149 10.89 -8.18 0.40
CA ALA A 149 11.25 -7.39 1.57
C ALA A 149 10.28 -7.63 2.74
N ARG A 150 8.97 -7.66 2.46
CA ARG A 150 7.94 -7.97 3.47
C ARG A 150 8.12 -9.34 4.10
N ALA A 151 8.39 -10.35 3.29
CA ALA A 151 8.62 -11.71 3.78
C ALA A 151 9.87 -11.76 4.69
N ARG A 152 10.96 -11.13 4.26
CA ARG A 152 12.21 -11.08 5.03
C ARG A 152 12.05 -10.34 6.35
N LEU A 153 11.36 -9.19 6.36
CA LEU A 153 11.08 -8.42 7.58
C LEU A 153 10.14 -9.17 8.52
N ALA A 154 9.13 -9.87 8.00
CA ALA A 154 8.23 -10.69 8.80
C ALA A 154 8.96 -11.87 9.49
N GLU A 155 9.99 -12.44 8.86
CA GLU A 155 10.86 -13.44 9.51
C GLU A 155 11.76 -12.78 10.57
N ALA A 156 12.27 -11.58 10.31
CA ALA A 156 13.06 -10.84 11.28
C ALA A 156 12.26 -10.51 12.56
N GLU A 157 10.96 -10.20 12.43
CA GLU A 157 10.05 -9.96 13.57
C GLU A 157 9.93 -11.15 14.53
N LYS A 158 10.07 -12.39 14.01
CA LYS A 158 9.94 -13.62 14.80
C LYS A 158 11.20 -14.00 15.55
N ARG A 159 12.33 -13.36 15.28
CA ARG A 159 13.59 -13.66 15.95
C ARG A 159 13.53 -13.30 17.43
N PRO A 160 14.13 -14.10 18.33
CA PRO A 160 14.19 -13.80 19.77
C PRO A 160 14.85 -12.45 20.06
N ASP A 161 15.85 -12.07 19.26
CA ASP A 161 16.62 -10.83 19.36
C ASP A 161 16.03 -9.67 18.56
N ALA A 162 14.83 -9.81 17.99
CA ALA A 162 14.17 -8.74 17.23
C ALA A 162 14.00 -7.48 18.10
N ARG A 163 14.50 -6.33 17.60
CA ARG A 163 14.53 -5.05 18.33
C ARG A 163 13.27 -4.22 18.15
N TYR A 164 12.30 -4.67 17.37
CA TYR A 164 11.02 -4.05 17.12
C TYR A 164 9.88 -5.09 17.16
N LYS A 165 8.65 -4.64 17.30
CA LYS A 165 7.46 -5.51 17.29
C LYS A 165 7.06 -5.91 15.88
N ARG A 166 7.15 -4.95 14.96
CA ARG A 166 6.68 -5.11 13.59
C ARG A 166 7.29 -4.06 12.68
N VAL A 167 7.50 -4.40 11.40
CA VAL A 167 7.83 -3.45 10.33
C VAL A 167 6.80 -3.54 9.22
N VAL A 168 6.25 -2.41 8.83
CA VAL A 168 5.35 -2.31 7.68
C VAL A 168 6.10 -1.70 6.52
N ALA A 169 6.23 -2.45 5.43
CA ALA A 169 6.87 -1.98 4.19
C ALA A 169 5.82 -1.62 3.14
N VAL A 170 5.96 -0.44 2.52
CA VAL A 170 5.05 0.03 1.47
C VAL A 170 5.81 0.76 0.35
N LEU A 171 5.28 0.66 -0.86
CA LEU A 171 5.63 1.55 -1.96
C LEU A 171 4.64 2.71 -1.97
N GLY A 172 5.13 3.90 -2.19
CA GLY A 172 4.31 5.10 -2.28
C GLY A 172 4.86 6.08 -3.31
N SER A 173 4.17 7.21 -3.43
CA SER A 173 4.64 8.37 -4.18
C SER A 173 4.28 9.64 -3.42
N LEU A 174 5.16 10.62 -3.49
CA LEU A 174 4.96 11.94 -2.92
C LEU A 174 4.71 12.92 -4.06
N ALA A 175 3.50 13.48 -4.09
CA ALA A 175 3.04 14.53 -5.00
C ALA A 175 3.40 14.32 -6.49
N THR A 176 3.46 13.09 -6.99
CA THR A 176 3.85 12.74 -8.38
C THR A 176 5.25 13.23 -8.79
N CYS A 177 6.12 13.54 -7.84
CA CYS A 177 7.51 13.96 -8.10
C CYS A 177 8.56 12.99 -7.53
N ARG A 178 8.21 12.18 -6.53
CA ARG A 178 9.09 11.14 -6.00
C ARG A 178 8.31 9.86 -5.76
N ASN A 179 8.87 8.74 -6.16
CA ASN A 179 8.48 7.45 -5.64
C ASN A 179 9.17 7.20 -4.30
N THR A 180 8.58 6.37 -3.47
CA THR A 180 9.16 6.04 -2.16
C THR A 180 9.05 4.55 -1.88
N PHE A 181 10.07 4.02 -1.21
CA PHE A 181 9.98 2.80 -0.44
C PHE A 181 10.03 3.19 1.03
N MET A 182 9.01 2.85 1.78
CA MET A 182 8.86 3.26 3.18
C MET A 182 8.77 2.05 4.08
N LEU A 183 9.51 2.11 5.18
CA LEU A 183 9.47 1.13 6.26
C LEU A 183 9.04 1.83 7.54
N THR A 184 8.01 1.32 8.20
CA THR A 184 7.55 1.84 9.49
C THR A 184 7.74 0.76 10.55
N ALA A 185 8.72 0.96 11.44
CA ALA A 185 8.99 0.07 12.55
C ALA A 185 8.21 0.51 13.80
N LEU A 186 7.50 -0.43 14.41
CA LEU A 186 6.82 -0.24 15.69
C LEU A 186 7.75 -0.74 16.80
N PRO A 187 8.20 0.14 17.73
CA PRO A 187 9.17 -0.22 18.75
C PRO A 187 8.58 -1.19 19.81
N LYS A 188 9.44 -2.00 20.41
CA LYS A 188 9.18 -2.68 21.67
C LYS A 188 9.38 -1.68 22.80
N GLU A 189 8.53 -1.71 23.81
CA GLU A 189 8.66 -0.87 25.03
C GLU A 189 8.88 0.63 24.74
N HIS A 190 8.37 1.10 23.61
CA HIS A 190 8.53 2.46 23.10
C HIS A 190 9.99 2.88 22.84
N ASP A 191 10.93 1.94 22.76
CA ASP A 191 12.34 2.22 22.47
C ASP A 191 12.58 2.40 20.97
N MET A 192 12.62 3.65 20.55
CA MET A 192 12.82 4.03 19.16
C MET A 192 14.27 3.93 18.70
N ARG A 193 15.25 3.98 19.63
CA ARG A 193 16.67 3.76 19.29
C ARG A 193 16.89 2.31 18.90
N GLU A 194 16.39 1.37 19.70
CA GLU A 194 16.50 -0.05 19.40
C GLU A 194 15.73 -0.42 18.12
N ALA A 195 14.53 0.14 17.94
CA ALA A 195 13.75 -0.09 16.71
C ALA A 195 14.48 0.44 15.47
N LEU A 196 15.10 1.64 15.55
CA LEU A 196 15.90 2.20 14.47
C LEU A 196 17.11 1.31 14.15
N ALA A 197 17.87 0.91 15.17
CA ALA A 197 19.03 0.03 15.00
C ALA A 197 18.64 -1.32 14.36
N GLY A 198 17.51 -1.89 14.78
CA GLY A 198 16.99 -3.14 14.23
C GLY A 198 16.59 -3.03 12.77
N VAL A 199 15.76 -2.06 12.41
CA VAL A 199 15.29 -1.90 11.02
C VAL A 199 16.42 -1.50 10.08
N LEU A 200 17.38 -0.68 10.52
CA LEU A 200 18.58 -0.37 9.73
C LEU A 200 19.42 -1.62 9.46
N THR A 201 19.58 -2.50 10.45
CA THR A 201 20.33 -3.76 10.31
C THR A 201 19.66 -4.68 9.28
N ASP A 202 18.35 -4.83 9.34
CA ASP A 202 17.62 -5.70 8.39
C ASP A 202 17.61 -5.12 6.97
N VAL A 203 17.50 -3.81 6.82
CA VAL A 203 17.63 -3.13 5.52
C VAL A 203 19.03 -3.30 4.96
N GLU A 204 20.07 -3.12 5.77
CA GLU A 204 21.46 -3.31 5.35
C GLU A 204 21.75 -4.77 4.96
N GLN A 205 21.13 -5.73 5.64
CA GLN A 205 21.19 -7.13 5.24
C GLN A 205 20.60 -7.35 3.84
N ILE A 206 19.42 -6.78 3.56
CA ILE A 206 18.80 -6.81 2.23
C ILE A 206 19.73 -6.14 1.21
N ARG A 207 20.28 -4.98 1.52
CA ARG A 207 21.17 -4.23 0.62
C ARG A 207 22.43 -5.01 0.24
N ARG A 208 23.08 -5.69 1.21
CA ARG A 208 24.31 -6.44 0.98
C ARG A 208 24.08 -7.75 0.26
N TYR A 209 23.06 -8.50 0.67
CA TYR A 209 22.92 -9.89 0.27
C TYR A 209 21.79 -10.14 -0.74
N GLY A 210 20.86 -9.18 -0.90
CA GLY A 210 19.71 -9.37 -1.75
C GLY A 210 18.82 -10.52 -1.32
N PHE A 211 18.15 -11.10 -2.28
CA PHE A 211 17.16 -12.16 -2.10
C PHE A 211 17.55 -13.41 -2.91
N SER A 212 17.13 -14.57 -2.43
CA SER A 212 17.33 -15.83 -3.12
C SER A 212 16.34 -16.02 -4.27
N ARG A 213 16.62 -17.01 -5.12
CA ARG A 213 15.68 -17.38 -6.19
C ARG A 213 14.35 -17.91 -5.64
N GLU A 214 14.38 -18.64 -4.54
CA GLU A 214 13.17 -19.16 -3.87
C GLU A 214 12.30 -18.03 -3.36
N GLU A 215 12.88 -16.99 -2.73
CA GLU A 215 12.16 -15.81 -2.29
C GLU A 215 11.55 -15.06 -3.48
N PHE A 216 12.29 -14.92 -4.57
CA PHE A 216 11.81 -14.30 -5.81
C PHE A 216 10.62 -15.07 -6.40
N GLU A 217 10.71 -16.39 -6.56
CA GLU A 217 9.62 -17.19 -7.14
C GLU A 217 8.35 -17.13 -6.29
N ALA A 218 8.49 -17.19 -4.96
CA ALA A 218 7.36 -17.06 -4.05
C ALA A 218 6.70 -15.67 -4.14
N ALA A 219 7.50 -14.62 -4.17
CA ALA A 219 7.03 -13.24 -4.30
C ALA A 219 6.38 -12.98 -5.67
N ARG A 220 7.01 -13.44 -6.76
CA ARG A 220 6.48 -13.35 -8.13
C ARG A 220 5.11 -14.02 -8.23
N ALA A 221 4.98 -15.24 -7.70
CA ALA A 221 3.70 -15.94 -7.68
C ALA A 221 2.63 -15.21 -6.85
N LYS A 222 3.01 -14.55 -5.76
CA LYS A 222 2.09 -13.74 -4.95
C LYS A 222 1.63 -12.50 -5.69
N VAL A 223 2.55 -11.79 -6.36
CA VAL A 223 2.23 -10.62 -7.20
C VAL A 223 1.33 -11.04 -8.36
N ALA A 224 1.62 -12.16 -9.05
CA ALA A 224 0.78 -12.67 -10.13
C ALA A 224 -0.66 -12.93 -9.69
N ARG A 225 -0.86 -13.53 -8.51
CA ARG A 225 -2.21 -13.73 -7.93
C ARG A 225 -2.91 -12.41 -7.63
N SER A 226 -2.18 -11.43 -7.07
CA SER A 226 -2.72 -10.11 -6.75
C SER A 226 -3.13 -9.34 -8.02
N GLU A 227 -2.28 -9.35 -9.05
CA GLU A 227 -2.58 -8.71 -10.34
C GLU A 227 -3.76 -9.37 -11.03
N LYS A 228 -3.84 -10.71 -11.02
CA LYS A 228 -5.00 -11.43 -11.56
C LYS A 228 -6.30 -11.00 -10.85
N ALA A 229 -6.30 -10.94 -9.52
CA ALA A 229 -7.47 -10.50 -8.78
C ALA A 229 -7.85 -9.03 -9.08
N ALA A 230 -6.86 -8.15 -9.26
CA ALA A 230 -7.09 -6.77 -9.66
C ALA A 230 -7.68 -6.66 -11.08
N LEU A 231 -7.23 -7.49 -12.01
CA LEU A 231 -7.74 -7.55 -13.39
C LEU A 231 -9.17 -8.08 -13.44
N GLU A 232 -9.50 -9.11 -12.66
CA GLU A 232 -10.89 -9.60 -12.55
C GLU A 232 -11.82 -8.49 -12.02
N LYS A 233 -11.37 -7.74 -11.01
CA LYS A 233 -12.10 -6.57 -10.52
C LYS A 233 -12.23 -5.49 -11.61
N TYR A 234 -11.21 -5.29 -12.44
CA TYR A 234 -11.26 -4.33 -13.54
C TYR A 234 -12.31 -4.72 -14.58
N ARG A 235 -12.44 -6.01 -14.92
CA ARG A 235 -13.48 -6.49 -15.84
C ARG A 235 -14.91 -6.27 -15.33
N LEU A 236 -15.05 -6.20 -14.01
CA LEU A 236 -16.32 -5.95 -13.32
C LEU A 236 -16.49 -4.48 -12.90
N ALA A 237 -15.72 -3.57 -13.52
CA ALA A 237 -15.73 -2.16 -13.16
C ALA A 237 -17.11 -1.54 -13.37
N THR A 238 -17.57 -0.79 -12.37
CA THR A 238 -18.79 0.02 -12.47
C THR A 238 -18.53 1.28 -13.30
N ASN A 239 -19.61 1.98 -13.69
CA ASN A 239 -19.49 3.28 -14.37
C ASN A 239 -18.64 4.27 -13.56
N THR A 240 -18.78 4.27 -12.23
CA THR A 240 -17.94 5.10 -11.33
C THR A 240 -16.47 4.72 -11.39
N ASP A 241 -16.15 3.42 -11.40
CA ASP A 241 -14.76 2.95 -11.52
C ASP A 241 -14.15 3.36 -12.87
N LEU A 242 -14.91 3.25 -13.95
CA LEU A 242 -14.47 3.66 -15.28
C LEU A 242 -14.26 5.17 -15.37
N ALA A 243 -15.20 5.96 -14.86
CA ALA A 243 -15.05 7.42 -14.79
C ALA A 243 -13.79 7.81 -14.01
N GLY A 244 -13.52 7.15 -12.86
CA GLY A 244 -12.31 7.37 -12.08
C GLY A 244 -11.02 7.11 -12.87
N ARG A 245 -10.98 6.08 -13.73
CA ARG A 245 -9.83 5.79 -14.61
C ARG A 245 -9.61 6.86 -15.68
N TYR A 246 -10.68 7.37 -16.28
CA TYR A 246 -10.56 8.49 -17.22
C TYR A 246 -10.09 9.77 -16.53
N VAL A 247 -10.50 10.00 -15.26
CA VAL A 247 -9.96 11.10 -14.45
C VAL A 247 -8.47 10.91 -14.20
N GLU A 248 -8.01 9.70 -13.87
CA GLU A 248 -6.57 9.41 -13.70
C GLU A 248 -5.79 9.58 -15.00
N HIS A 249 -6.34 9.14 -16.12
CA HIS A 249 -5.75 9.37 -17.43
C HIS A 249 -5.56 10.87 -17.70
N PHE A 250 -6.61 11.67 -17.52
CA PHE A 250 -6.55 13.10 -17.76
C PHE A 250 -5.61 13.85 -16.80
N THR A 251 -5.66 13.52 -15.50
CA THR A 251 -4.93 14.29 -14.46
C THR A 251 -3.48 13.86 -14.29
N ARG A 252 -3.15 12.61 -14.63
CA ARG A 252 -1.84 11.99 -14.40
C ARG A 252 -1.19 11.41 -15.64
N ASN A 253 -1.85 11.52 -16.79
CA ASN A 253 -1.42 10.90 -18.05
C ASN A 253 -1.13 9.38 -17.91
N VAL A 254 -1.92 8.69 -17.08
CA VAL A 254 -1.85 7.23 -16.97
C VAL A 254 -2.48 6.63 -18.21
N PRO A 255 -1.77 5.76 -18.98
CA PRO A 255 -2.34 5.18 -20.20
C PRO A 255 -3.62 4.41 -19.90
N TYR A 256 -4.64 4.61 -20.75
CA TYR A 256 -5.82 3.78 -20.72
C TYR A 256 -5.52 2.49 -21.49
N VAL A 257 -5.58 1.37 -20.79
CA VAL A 257 -5.33 0.05 -21.35
C VAL A 257 -6.56 -0.83 -21.12
N THR A 258 -7.01 -1.56 -22.13
CA THR A 258 -8.12 -2.49 -21.98
C THR A 258 -7.79 -3.58 -20.96
N PRO A 259 -8.79 -4.20 -20.30
CA PRO A 259 -8.52 -5.28 -19.35
C PRO A 259 -7.77 -6.46 -20.00
N ASP A 260 -8.03 -6.76 -21.26
CA ASP A 260 -7.38 -7.87 -21.97
C ASP A 260 -5.93 -7.56 -22.32
N ASP A 261 -5.65 -6.35 -22.84
CA ASP A 261 -4.28 -5.90 -23.07
C ASP A 261 -3.49 -5.81 -21.76
N ARG A 262 -4.09 -5.28 -20.71
CA ARG A 262 -3.44 -5.24 -19.40
C ARG A 262 -3.11 -6.64 -18.88
N THR A 263 -4.02 -7.60 -19.08
CA THR A 263 -3.80 -9.01 -18.70
C THR A 263 -2.62 -9.59 -19.46
N ARG A 264 -2.58 -9.40 -20.77
CA ARG A 264 -1.50 -9.88 -21.62
C ARG A 264 -0.16 -9.26 -21.23
N ILE A 265 -0.10 -7.92 -21.14
CA ILE A 265 1.13 -7.19 -20.79
C ILE A 265 1.67 -7.62 -19.42
N VAL A 266 0.81 -7.66 -18.38
CA VAL A 266 1.21 -8.07 -17.03
C VAL A 266 1.73 -9.50 -17.02
N GLY A 267 1.06 -10.44 -17.72
CA GLY A 267 1.50 -11.83 -17.84
C GLY A 267 2.89 -11.92 -18.48
N GLU A 268 3.07 -11.35 -19.67
CA GLU A 268 4.33 -11.34 -20.40
C GLU A 268 5.49 -10.72 -19.58
N GLN A 269 5.23 -9.61 -18.89
CA GLN A 269 6.26 -8.94 -18.11
C GLN A 269 6.62 -9.70 -16.83
N LEU A 270 5.66 -10.32 -16.13
CA LEU A 270 5.94 -11.15 -14.96
C LEU A 270 6.72 -12.43 -15.31
N ASP A 271 6.39 -13.05 -16.46
CA ASP A 271 7.07 -14.26 -16.91
C ASP A 271 8.51 -13.98 -17.35
N ALA A 272 8.74 -12.82 -17.95
CA ALA A 272 10.07 -12.39 -18.39
C ALA A 272 10.93 -11.78 -17.25
N LEU A 273 10.35 -11.49 -16.08
CA LEU A 273 11.07 -10.86 -14.95
C LEU A 273 12.06 -11.84 -14.32
N THR A 274 13.29 -11.40 -14.08
CA THR A 274 14.33 -12.23 -13.49
C THR A 274 14.66 -11.84 -12.04
N CYS A 275 15.22 -12.80 -11.29
CA CYS A 275 15.67 -12.58 -9.91
C CYS A 275 16.80 -11.53 -9.85
N GLU A 276 17.71 -11.55 -10.81
CA GLU A 276 18.83 -10.62 -10.93
C GLU A 276 18.34 -9.18 -11.13
N GLU A 277 17.36 -8.99 -12.01
CA GLU A 277 16.77 -7.69 -12.29
C GLU A 277 16.11 -7.11 -11.04
N VAL A 278 15.30 -7.90 -10.33
CA VAL A 278 14.65 -7.44 -9.09
C VAL A 278 15.67 -7.18 -7.97
N ASN A 279 16.70 -8.03 -7.85
CA ASN A 279 17.82 -7.78 -6.93
C ASN A 279 18.62 -6.52 -7.29
N GLY A 280 18.71 -6.14 -8.56
CA GLY A 280 19.33 -4.90 -9.01
C GLY A 280 18.70 -3.65 -8.41
N LEU A 281 17.39 -3.70 -8.09
CA LEU A 281 16.66 -2.58 -7.49
C LEU A 281 17.14 -2.24 -6.07
N ARG A 282 17.77 -3.20 -5.33
CA ARG A 282 18.13 -3.01 -3.92
C ARG A 282 18.99 -1.78 -3.67
N ALA A 283 19.90 -1.45 -4.59
CA ALA A 283 20.76 -0.29 -4.44
C ALA A 283 19.97 1.02 -4.35
N GLY A 284 18.98 1.21 -5.23
CA GLY A 284 18.11 2.39 -5.21
C GLY A 284 17.02 2.32 -4.13
N MET A 285 16.49 1.12 -3.84
CA MET A 285 15.40 0.93 -2.89
C MET A 285 15.82 1.04 -1.42
N THR A 286 17.10 0.82 -1.11
CA THR A 286 17.59 0.77 0.28
C THR A 286 18.87 1.60 0.50
N SER A 287 19.17 2.56 -0.40
CA SER A 287 20.31 3.44 -0.22
C SER A 287 20.12 4.34 1.00
N PRO A 288 21.08 4.39 1.92
CA PRO A 288 21.03 5.33 3.03
C PRO A 288 21.25 6.79 2.59
N GLU A 289 21.81 6.99 1.39
CA GLU A 289 22.00 8.32 0.81
C GLU A 289 20.66 8.94 0.47
N GLY A 290 20.40 10.14 0.99
CA GLY A 290 19.12 10.83 0.81
C GLY A 290 17.93 10.22 1.57
N MET A 291 18.13 9.17 2.36
CA MET A 291 17.10 8.58 3.22
C MET A 291 16.62 9.58 4.28
N LEU A 292 15.34 9.54 4.60
CA LEU A 292 14.78 10.23 5.76
C LEU A 292 14.50 9.24 6.88
N VAL A 293 15.06 9.49 8.06
CA VAL A 293 14.64 8.89 9.33
C VAL A 293 13.62 9.83 9.97
N LEU A 294 12.36 9.41 10.01
CA LEU A 294 11.29 10.19 10.64
C LEU A 294 10.80 9.46 11.87
N VAL A 295 11.00 10.07 13.04
CA VAL A 295 10.56 9.53 14.32
C VAL A 295 9.25 10.22 14.73
N SER A 296 8.26 9.42 15.08
CA SER A 296 7.00 9.88 15.67
C SER A 296 6.94 9.44 17.12
N SER A 297 6.71 10.36 18.04
CA SER A 297 6.66 10.06 19.47
C SER A 297 5.56 10.84 20.19
N SER A 298 5.08 10.26 21.30
CA SER A 298 4.40 11.05 22.33
C SER A 298 5.43 11.85 23.13
N GLU A 299 5.00 12.91 23.79
CA GLU A 299 5.88 13.69 24.67
C GLU A 299 6.37 12.88 25.89
N GLU A 300 5.60 11.86 26.29
CA GLU A 300 5.92 10.97 27.42
C GLU A 300 7.16 10.09 27.16
N HIS A 301 7.51 9.84 25.91
CA HIS A 301 8.59 8.90 25.54
C HIS A 301 9.77 9.58 24.81
N LEU A 302 9.95 10.87 24.99
CA LEU A 302 11.04 11.63 24.36
C LEU A 302 12.43 11.17 24.80
N ASP A 303 12.57 10.64 26.02
CA ASP A 303 13.79 10.05 26.54
C ASP A 303 14.27 8.81 25.74
N LYS A 304 13.35 8.14 25.04
CA LYS A 304 13.61 6.96 24.19
C LYS A 304 13.75 7.28 22.69
N VAL A 305 13.66 8.56 22.33
CA VAL A 305 13.88 9.04 20.98
C VAL A 305 15.38 9.20 20.74
N PRO A 306 15.94 8.67 19.63
CA PRO A 306 17.30 9.00 19.26
C PRO A 306 17.40 10.48 18.84
N SER A 307 18.44 11.15 19.27
CA SER A 307 18.83 12.44 18.69
C SER A 307 19.23 12.27 17.22
N GLU A 308 19.31 13.37 16.47
CA GLU A 308 19.80 13.35 15.08
C GLU A 308 21.22 12.77 14.98
N ALA A 309 22.11 13.16 15.89
CA ALA A 309 23.49 12.64 15.92
C ALA A 309 23.52 11.13 16.18
N GLU A 310 22.77 10.64 17.18
CA GLU A 310 22.65 9.21 17.46
C GLU A 310 22.05 8.43 16.26
N ALA A 311 21.08 9.00 15.57
CA ALA A 311 20.50 8.36 14.40
C ALA A 311 21.52 8.22 13.24
N PHE A 312 22.34 9.24 13.02
CA PHE A 312 23.41 9.18 12.00
C PHE A 312 24.55 8.24 12.42
N ASP A 313 24.93 8.24 13.69
CA ASP A 313 25.91 7.29 14.23
C ASP A 313 25.41 5.83 14.09
N LEU A 314 24.14 5.57 14.30
CA LEU A 314 23.52 4.25 14.07
C LEU A 314 23.60 3.85 12.59
N ILE A 315 23.28 4.74 11.65
CA ILE A 315 23.40 4.49 10.22
C ILE A 315 24.85 4.10 9.87
N ASP A 316 25.82 4.85 10.34
CA ASP A 316 27.23 4.61 10.05
C ASP A 316 27.77 3.37 10.76
N SER A 317 27.32 3.07 11.96
CA SER A 317 27.71 1.85 12.68
C SER A 317 27.17 0.61 11.98
N VAL A 318 25.93 0.62 11.52
CA VAL A 318 25.30 -0.49 10.78
C VAL A 318 26.01 -0.71 9.43
N LYS A 319 26.39 0.36 8.72
CA LYS A 319 27.19 0.27 7.50
C LYS A 319 28.53 -0.44 7.71
N ARG A 320 29.15 -0.31 8.89
CA ARG A 320 30.44 -0.94 9.24
C ARG A 320 30.28 -2.29 9.91
N ALA A 321 29.11 -2.62 10.44
CA ALA A 321 28.87 -3.84 11.20
C ALA A 321 29.06 -5.11 10.34
N LYS A 322 29.50 -6.20 10.98
CA LYS A 322 29.42 -7.53 10.40
C LYS A 322 27.99 -8.03 10.52
N ILE A 323 27.27 -8.04 9.41
CA ILE A 323 25.91 -8.55 9.35
C ILE A 323 25.96 -9.94 8.72
N ALA A 324 25.37 -10.93 9.40
CA ALA A 324 25.31 -12.29 8.88
C ALA A 324 24.39 -12.37 7.64
N ARG A 325 24.72 -13.28 6.74
CA ARG A 325 23.78 -13.65 5.67
C ARG A 325 22.50 -14.18 6.28
N PRO A 326 21.32 -13.89 5.67
CA PRO A 326 20.07 -14.46 6.14
C PRO A 326 20.14 -15.97 6.08
N GLU A 327 19.70 -16.64 7.15
CA GLU A 327 19.58 -18.09 7.15
C GLU A 327 18.53 -18.52 6.13
N ARG A 328 18.87 -19.51 5.31
CA ARG A 328 17.91 -20.12 4.39
C ARG A 328 16.92 -20.96 5.21
N ARG A 329 15.80 -20.40 5.59
CA ARG A 329 14.67 -21.20 6.09
C ARG A 329 13.81 -21.62 4.89
N GLY A 330 14.31 -22.59 4.15
CA GLY A 330 13.59 -23.23 3.07
C GLY A 330 12.87 -24.48 3.56
N LYS A 331 11.70 -24.32 4.11
CA LYS A 331 10.68 -25.36 3.94
C LYS A 331 9.59 -24.72 3.09
N SER A 332 9.56 -25.09 1.82
CA SER A 332 8.38 -24.92 0.99
C SER A 332 7.20 -25.49 1.77
N ALA A 333 6.21 -24.66 2.05
CA ALA A 333 4.97 -25.15 2.62
C ALA A 333 4.40 -26.15 1.62
N GLY A 334 4.50 -27.42 1.92
CA GLY A 334 3.79 -28.47 1.19
C GLY A 334 2.28 -28.23 1.26
N PRO A 335 1.48 -28.91 0.48
CA PRO A 335 0.02 -28.79 0.56
C PRO A 335 -0.45 -29.13 1.97
N LEU A 336 -1.37 -28.33 2.51
CA LEU A 336 -1.95 -28.52 3.85
C LEU A 336 -2.55 -29.93 4.03
N PHE A 337 -3.08 -30.48 2.93
CA PHE A 337 -3.60 -31.85 2.84
C PHE A 337 -2.82 -32.62 1.79
N THR A 338 -2.14 -33.68 2.23
CA THR A 338 -1.46 -34.65 1.34
C THR A 338 -2.40 -35.76 0.90
N GLU A 339 -3.50 -35.95 1.64
CA GLU A 339 -4.51 -36.98 1.35
C GLU A 339 -5.61 -36.40 0.44
N LYS A 340 -6.09 -37.22 -0.49
CA LYS A 340 -7.20 -36.83 -1.37
C LYS A 340 -8.47 -36.75 -0.50
N VAL A 341 -8.99 -35.51 -0.36
CA VAL A 341 -10.23 -35.30 0.38
C VAL A 341 -11.39 -35.93 -0.41
N THR A 342 -12.11 -36.87 0.20
CA THR A 342 -13.31 -37.43 -0.40
C THR A 342 -14.47 -36.43 -0.21
N PRO A 343 -15.11 -35.96 -1.27
CA PRO A 343 -16.23 -35.04 -1.14
C PRO A 343 -17.42 -35.69 -0.42
N GLY A 344 -18.03 -34.96 0.50
CA GLY A 344 -19.29 -35.40 1.11
C GLY A 344 -20.43 -35.39 0.06
N LYS A 345 -21.35 -36.35 0.18
CA LYS A 345 -22.56 -36.43 -0.65
C LYS A 345 -23.72 -35.73 0.06
N VAL A 346 -24.60 -35.03 -0.70
CA VAL A 346 -25.84 -34.52 -0.14
C VAL A 346 -26.78 -35.72 0.12
N VAL A 347 -27.12 -35.93 1.39
CA VAL A 347 -28.02 -37.04 1.78
C VAL A 347 -29.43 -36.57 2.08
N ARG A 348 -29.64 -35.29 2.30
CA ARG A 348 -30.97 -34.71 2.55
C ARG A 348 -30.99 -33.25 2.07
N THR A 349 -32.13 -32.85 1.42
CA THR A 349 -32.41 -31.48 1.06
C THR A 349 -33.76 -31.05 1.63
N ARG A 350 -33.85 -29.84 2.17
CA ARG A 350 -35.11 -29.24 2.61
C ARG A 350 -35.12 -27.73 2.35
N LYS A 351 -36.33 -27.16 2.24
CA LYS A 351 -36.49 -25.70 2.19
C LYS A 351 -36.15 -25.08 3.56
N ALA A 352 -35.46 -23.97 3.53
CA ALA A 352 -35.10 -23.18 4.70
C ALA A 352 -35.72 -21.78 4.63
N PRO A 353 -35.77 -21.01 5.74
CA PRO A 353 -36.25 -19.64 5.75
C PRO A 353 -35.54 -18.74 4.74
N LEU A 354 -36.15 -17.63 4.39
CA LEU A 354 -35.63 -16.60 3.48
C LEU A 354 -35.36 -17.10 2.04
N GLY A 355 -36.04 -18.16 1.60
CA GLY A 355 -35.85 -18.73 0.27
C GLY A 355 -34.52 -19.49 0.09
N ALA A 356 -33.91 -19.93 1.18
CA ALA A 356 -32.72 -20.76 1.15
C ALA A 356 -33.08 -22.26 1.06
N GLU A 357 -32.12 -23.07 0.64
CA GLU A 357 -32.14 -24.54 0.77
C GLU A 357 -31.13 -24.98 1.84
N GLU A 358 -31.52 -25.95 2.65
CA GLU A 358 -30.62 -26.63 3.58
C GLU A 358 -30.27 -28.02 3.03
N TRP A 359 -28.99 -28.29 2.88
CA TRP A 359 -28.47 -29.60 2.55
C TRP A 359 -27.81 -30.22 3.80
N THR A 360 -28.06 -31.49 4.03
CA THR A 360 -27.30 -32.28 5.00
C THR A 360 -26.33 -33.13 4.20
N LEU A 361 -25.05 -33.02 4.52
CA LEU A 361 -24.00 -33.83 3.89
C LEU A 361 -23.79 -35.14 4.63
N SER A 362 -23.21 -36.14 3.94
CA SER A 362 -22.96 -37.46 4.50
C SER A 362 -22.03 -37.47 5.72
N ASN A 363 -21.28 -36.42 5.95
CA ASN A 363 -20.43 -36.22 7.14
C ASN A 363 -21.12 -35.40 8.25
N GLY A 364 -22.44 -35.16 8.14
CA GLY A 364 -23.21 -34.40 9.12
C GLY A 364 -23.21 -32.89 8.98
N VAL A 365 -22.40 -32.34 8.11
CA VAL A 365 -22.35 -30.87 7.87
C VAL A 365 -23.66 -30.40 7.26
N LYS A 366 -24.21 -29.30 7.78
CA LYS A 366 -25.36 -28.61 7.21
C LYS A 366 -24.88 -27.43 6.37
N VAL A 367 -25.36 -27.34 5.13
CA VAL A 367 -25.08 -26.25 4.21
C VAL A 367 -26.38 -25.51 3.93
N PHE A 368 -26.38 -24.23 4.24
CA PHE A 368 -27.47 -23.32 3.85
C PHE A 368 -27.01 -22.53 2.65
N TRP A 369 -27.71 -22.62 1.54
CA TRP A 369 -27.36 -21.88 0.37
C TRP A 369 -28.55 -21.17 -0.23
N ARG A 370 -28.31 -20.04 -0.88
CA ARG A 370 -29.31 -19.24 -1.53
C ARG A 370 -28.70 -18.47 -2.69
N THR A 371 -29.36 -18.47 -3.85
CA THR A 371 -29.07 -17.52 -4.90
C THR A 371 -29.74 -16.19 -4.58
N VAL A 372 -28.96 -15.12 -4.50
CA VAL A 372 -29.48 -13.77 -4.35
C VAL A 372 -29.69 -13.23 -5.75
N PRO A 373 -30.93 -12.79 -6.11
CA PRO A 373 -31.17 -12.17 -7.40
C PRO A 373 -30.29 -10.93 -7.55
N GLU A 374 -29.81 -10.73 -8.71
CA GLU A 374 -28.79 -9.82 -9.15
C GLU A 374 -28.72 -8.48 -8.42
N VAL A 375 -27.61 -8.25 -7.75
CA VAL A 375 -27.00 -6.92 -7.75
C VAL A 375 -26.22 -6.85 -9.07
N ILE A 376 -26.70 -6.05 -10.02
CA ILE A 376 -26.16 -5.90 -11.36
C ILE A 376 -24.64 -5.79 -11.29
N GLY A 377 -23.92 -6.69 -11.95
CA GLY A 377 -22.48 -6.66 -12.12
C GLY A 377 -21.64 -7.39 -11.05
N VAL A 378 -22.23 -8.08 -10.06
CA VAL A 378 -21.46 -8.79 -9.04
C VAL A 378 -21.74 -10.30 -9.07
N ARG A 379 -20.86 -11.06 -9.73
CA ARG A 379 -20.81 -12.51 -9.59
C ARG A 379 -19.88 -12.89 -8.43
N LYS A 380 -20.39 -12.94 -7.22
CA LYS A 380 -19.63 -13.37 -6.04
C LYS A 380 -20.33 -14.53 -5.37
N VAL A 381 -19.54 -15.51 -4.96
CA VAL A 381 -19.97 -16.56 -4.04
C VAL A 381 -19.38 -16.23 -2.67
N GLY A 382 -20.25 -16.00 -1.68
CA GLY A 382 -19.84 -15.86 -0.29
C GLY A 382 -19.96 -17.23 0.40
N VAL A 383 -18.92 -17.67 1.08
CA VAL A 383 -18.93 -18.89 1.91
C VAL A 383 -18.55 -18.50 3.33
N THR A 384 -19.42 -18.84 4.28
CA THR A 384 -19.13 -18.69 5.71
C THR A 384 -19.30 -20.05 6.35
N ALA A 385 -18.26 -20.57 7.00
CA ALA A 385 -18.31 -21.79 7.77
C ALA A 385 -18.38 -21.44 9.26
N VAL A 386 -19.34 -22.01 9.95
CA VAL A 386 -19.53 -21.83 11.40
C VAL A 386 -19.53 -23.20 12.05
N SER A 387 -18.71 -23.37 13.07
CA SER A 387 -18.74 -24.54 13.96
C SER A 387 -19.30 -24.11 15.31
N GLU A 388 -20.27 -24.85 15.81
CA GLU A 388 -20.76 -24.65 17.17
C GLU A 388 -19.70 -25.11 18.16
N GLY A 389 -19.33 -24.26 19.10
CA GLY A 389 -18.30 -24.54 20.10
C GLY A 389 -17.60 -23.26 20.55
N GLY A 390 -16.32 -23.38 20.87
CA GLY A 390 -15.49 -22.29 21.32
C GLY A 390 -15.42 -22.20 22.85
N PHE A 391 -14.66 -21.26 23.34
CA PHE A 391 -14.32 -21.11 24.77
C PHE A 391 -15.52 -20.84 25.68
N ALA A 392 -16.67 -20.48 25.16
CA ALA A 392 -17.89 -20.31 25.94
C ALA A 392 -18.45 -21.67 26.47
N ARG A 393 -17.99 -22.79 25.92
CA ARG A 393 -18.36 -24.16 26.41
C ARG A 393 -17.39 -24.73 27.45
N ASP A 394 -16.18 -24.20 27.50
CA ASP A 394 -15.10 -24.64 28.41
C ASP A 394 -14.72 -23.49 29.34
N SER A 395 -15.71 -23.00 30.12
CA SER A 395 -15.54 -21.83 31.01
C SER A 395 -14.51 -22.05 32.13
N ASP A 396 -14.11 -23.29 32.36
CA ASP A 396 -13.27 -23.68 33.49
C ASP A 396 -11.76 -23.67 33.12
N VAL A 397 -11.42 -23.41 31.88
CA VAL A 397 -10.01 -23.32 31.43
C VAL A 397 -9.57 -21.87 31.40
N GLU A 398 -8.70 -21.51 32.35
CA GLU A 398 -8.11 -20.19 32.42
C GLU A 398 -7.29 -19.89 31.15
N GLY A 399 -7.46 -18.69 30.56
CA GLY A 399 -6.74 -18.28 29.37
C GLY A 399 -7.32 -18.74 28.03
N MET A 400 -8.44 -19.47 27.98
CA MET A 400 -9.08 -19.89 26.70
C MET A 400 -9.38 -18.73 25.74
N HIS A 401 -9.65 -17.54 26.23
CA HIS A 401 -9.86 -16.35 25.40
C HIS A 401 -8.61 -15.95 24.59
N LEU A 402 -7.42 -16.37 25.01
CA LEU A 402 -6.16 -16.15 24.30
C LEU A 402 -5.93 -17.18 23.18
N LEU A 403 -6.64 -18.32 23.23
CA LEU A 403 -6.43 -19.44 22.31
C LEU A 403 -6.60 -19.06 20.84
N GLN A 404 -7.56 -18.21 20.51
CA GLN A 404 -7.77 -17.74 19.13
C GLN A 404 -6.55 -16.99 18.58
N ASN A 405 -5.92 -16.16 19.40
CA ASN A 405 -4.72 -15.44 19.02
C ASN A 405 -3.52 -16.38 18.91
N TYR A 406 -3.43 -17.34 19.83
CA TYR A 406 -2.37 -18.34 19.86
C TYR A 406 -2.44 -19.26 18.63
N ILE A 407 -3.61 -19.83 18.31
CA ILE A 407 -3.82 -20.68 17.13
C ILE A 407 -3.44 -19.95 15.84
N ARG A 408 -3.70 -18.65 15.74
CA ARG A 408 -3.31 -17.84 14.58
C ARG A 408 -1.79 -17.68 14.42
N THR A 409 -1.02 -17.93 15.46
CA THR A 409 0.45 -17.85 15.45
C THR A 409 1.13 -19.20 15.28
N MET A 410 0.39 -20.30 15.39
CA MET A 410 0.91 -21.66 15.27
C MET A 410 0.96 -22.12 13.82
N GLY A 411 1.87 -23.04 13.54
CA GLY A 411 1.85 -23.84 12.32
C GLY A 411 0.79 -24.96 12.42
N VAL A 412 0.60 -25.71 11.34
CA VAL A 412 -0.29 -26.86 11.29
C VAL A 412 0.54 -28.09 10.94
N LYS A 413 0.59 -29.07 11.81
CA LYS A 413 1.46 -30.27 11.70
C LYS A 413 2.94 -29.82 11.55
N ASP A 414 3.61 -30.28 10.50
CA ASP A 414 5.00 -29.94 10.17
C ASP A 414 5.14 -28.65 9.32
N LEU A 415 4.04 -27.94 9.11
CA LEU A 415 4.00 -26.70 8.33
C LEU A 415 4.08 -25.50 9.26
N ASP A 416 5.10 -24.68 9.06
CA ASP A 416 5.18 -23.36 9.69
C ASP A 416 4.09 -22.44 9.13
N ARG A 417 3.77 -21.40 9.91
CA ARG A 417 2.88 -20.34 9.43
C ARG A 417 3.53 -19.65 8.23
N ALA A 418 2.84 -19.65 7.08
CA ALA A 418 3.24 -18.95 5.87
C ALA A 418 3.03 -17.43 5.99
#